data_8a47d56ce2a4b532724a0b9a9636e249
#
_entry.id   8a47d56ce2a4b532724a0b9a9636e249
#
_cell.length_a   1.000
_cell.length_b   1.000
_cell.length_c   1.000
_cell.angle_alpha   90.00
_cell.angle_beta   90.00
_cell.angle_gamma   90.00
#
_symmetry.space_group_name_H-M   'P 1'
#
loop_
_entity.id
_entity.type
_entity.pdbx_description
1 polymer ?
#
loop_
_entity_poly.entity_id
_entity_poly.type
_entity_poly.pdbx_seq_one_letter_code
_entity_poly.pdbx_strand_id
1 'polypeptide(L)'
;MAHPQSNGQAERANQEILKGIKPRLLVPLQRTPGCWVEELPSVLWSINTTPNRSTGFTPFFMVYGAEAILPSDIRHDSPRVAAYVETDNEQARQDALDLLDEQRDVAAARSAIYQQDLRRYHSRRVKSRVFQEGDLVLRLIQDQTDAHKLSPPWEGPFVVSKNLHNGSYYLIDVREHKDSRKSEEETRRPWNIAQLRPYYT
;
A
#
# COMPACT_ATOMS: atom_id res chain seq x y z
N MET A 1 -13.68 -16.76 5.00
CA MET A 1 -12.25 -16.37 4.98
C MET A 1 -12.16 -14.93 4.58
N ALA A 2 -11.50 -14.10 5.37
CA ALA A 2 -11.24 -12.72 4.98
C ALA A 2 -10.22 -12.73 3.83
N HIS A 3 -10.56 -12.10 2.72
CA HIS A 3 -9.61 -11.90 1.62
C HIS A 3 -8.86 -10.59 1.86
N PRO A 4 -7.58 -10.62 2.31
CA PRO A 4 -6.82 -9.40 2.59
C PRO A 4 -6.67 -8.51 1.36
N GLN A 5 -6.68 -9.08 0.16
CA GLN A 5 -6.57 -8.35 -1.11
C GLN A 5 -7.74 -7.38 -1.37
N SER A 6 -8.91 -7.60 -0.78
CA SER A 6 -10.06 -6.69 -0.91
C SER A 6 -9.98 -5.48 0.02
N ASN A 7 -9.07 -5.49 1.01
CA ASN A 7 -8.90 -4.44 2.03
C ASN A 7 -7.68 -3.53 1.80
N GLY A 8 -7.06 -3.59 0.62
CA GLY A 8 -5.83 -2.84 0.33
C GLY A 8 -5.93 -1.32 0.55
N GLN A 9 -7.11 -0.74 0.40
CA GLN A 9 -7.33 0.69 0.68
C GLN A 9 -7.29 0.98 2.19
N ALA A 10 -7.93 0.14 3.00
CA ALA A 10 -7.91 0.27 4.47
C ALA A 10 -6.50 0.04 5.03
N GLU A 11 -5.77 -0.95 4.50
CA GLU A 11 -4.38 -1.20 4.89
C GLU A 11 -3.49 -0.01 4.56
N ARG A 12 -3.69 0.62 3.40
CA ARG A 12 -2.93 1.81 3.00
C ARG A 12 -3.24 3.00 3.90
N ALA A 13 -4.51 3.24 4.22
CA ALA A 13 -4.91 4.29 5.15
C ALA A 13 -4.27 4.09 6.54
N ASN A 14 -4.30 2.86 7.05
CA ASN A 14 -3.65 2.50 8.30
C ASN A 14 -2.13 2.72 8.26
N GLN A 15 -1.47 2.42 7.12
CA GLN A 15 -0.05 2.69 6.95
C GLN A 15 0.29 4.18 7.01
N GLU A 16 -0.52 5.04 6.38
CA GLU A 16 -0.31 6.49 6.43
C GLU A 16 -0.51 7.04 7.86
N ILE A 17 -1.52 6.58 8.57
CA ILE A 17 -1.74 6.92 9.97
C ILE A 17 -0.53 6.49 10.82
N LEU A 18 -0.06 5.26 10.67
CA LEU A 18 1.10 4.75 11.40
C LEU A 18 2.38 5.52 11.08
N LYS A 19 2.59 5.95 9.85
CA LYS A 19 3.72 6.81 9.46
C LYS A 19 3.67 8.17 10.17
N GLY A 20 2.49 8.72 10.38
CA GLY A 20 2.29 9.96 11.13
C GLY A 20 2.51 9.80 12.64
N ILE A 21 2.07 8.67 13.21
CA ILE A 21 2.18 8.39 14.65
C ILE A 21 3.62 8.05 15.06
N LYS A 22 4.30 7.18 14.30
CA LYS A 22 5.64 6.68 14.65
C LYS A 22 6.66 7.76 14.99
N PRO A 23 6.86 8.83 14.18
CA PRO A 23 7.82 9.89 14.50
C PRO A 23 7.49 10.62 15.80
N ARG A 24 6.21 10.78 16.11
CA ARG A 24 5.74 11.52 17.31
C ARG A 24 5.95 10.72 18.59
N LEU A 25 5.84 9.40 18.53
CA LEU A 25 6.10 8.50 19.66
C LEU A 25 7.59 8.19 19.87
N LEU A 26 8.40 8.35 18.82
CA LEU A 26 9.83 8.04 18.83
C LEU A 26 10.70 9.29 19.08
N VAL A 27 10.21 10.26 19.83
CA VAL A 27 11.05 11.36 20.31
C VAL A 27 12.25 10.75 21.07
N PRO A 28 13.50 11.11 20.71
CA PRO A 28 14.69 10.47 21.25
C PRO A 28 14.72 10.59 22.77
N LEU A 29 14.57 9.48 23.47
CA LEU A 29 14.65 9.25 24.91
C LEU A 29 13.32 8.93 25.65
N GLN A 30 12.16 9.14 25.08
CA GLN A 30 10.88 8.78 25.73
C GLN A 30 10.04 7.89 24.80
N ARG A 31 10.18 6.59 24.96
CA ARG A 31 9.26 5.63 24.34
C ARG A 31 8.02 5.54 25.20
N THR A 32 6.93 6.22 24.80
CA THR A 32 5.62 6.13 25.43
C THR A 32 4.60 5.50 24.47
N PRO A 33 4.66 4.17 24.26
CA PRO A 33 3.80 3.50 23.30
C PRO A 33 2.30 3.65 23.59
N GLY A 34 1.93 3.95 24.84
CA GLY A 34 0.54 4.12 25.28
C GLY A 34 -0.11 5.43 24.84
N CYS A 35 0.68 6.46 24.50
CA CYS A 35 0.16 7.80 24.18
C CYS A 35 -0.24 7.98 22.69
N TRP A 36 -0.27 6.92 21.88
CA TRP A 36 -0.62 7.01 20.47
C TRP A 36 -2.05 7.54 20.23
N VAL A 37 -2.96 7.28 21.17
CA VAL A 37 -4.36 7.73 21.10
C VAL A 37 -4.43 9.25 21.16
N GLU A 38 -3.60 9.88 21.98
CA GLU A 38 -3.51 11.34 22.12
C GLU A 38 -2.97 12.02 20.86
N GLU A 39 -2.05 11.34 20.15
CA GLU A 39 -1.47 11.85 18.91
C GLU A 39 -2.36 11.63 17.67
N LEU A 40 -3.30 10.68 17.73
CA LEU A 40 -4.13 10.30 16.59
C LEU A 40 -4.92 11.48 16.01
N PRO A 41 -5.60 12.36 16.78
CA PRO A 41 -6.31 13.51 16.22
C PRO A 41 -5.40 14.46 15.43
N SER A 42 -4.20 14.73 15.95
CA SER A 42 -3.20 15.57 15.28
C SER A 42 -2.73 14.96 13.96
N VAL A 43 -2.53 13.64 13.93
CA VAL A 43 -2.14 12.92 12.70
C VAL A 43 -3.26 12.94 11.67
N LEU A 44 -4.50 12.67 12.08
CA LEU A 44 -5.66 12.73 11.19
C LEU A 44 -5.87 14.12 10.64
N TRP A 45 -5.74 15.16 11.49
CA TRP A 45 -5.79 16.54 11.04
C TRP A 45 -4.73 16.85 9.98
N SER A 46 -3.49 16.45 10.21
CA SER A 46 -2.39 16.62 9.26
C SER A 46 -2.66 15.92 7.93
N ILE A 47 -3.17 14.69 7.94
CA ILE A 47 -3.53 13.95 6.72
C ILE A 47 -4.65 14.68 5.96
N ASN A 48 -5.68 15.16 6.67
CA ASN A 48 -6.83 15.80 6.06
C ASN A 48 -6.51 17.20 5.49
N THR A 49 -5.52 17.88 6.03
CA THR A 49 -5.11 19.23 5.60
C THR A 49 -3.87 19.25 4.70
N THR A 50 -3.32 18.08 4.35
CA THR A 50 -2.19 17.97 3.42
C THR A 50 -2.70 17.63 2.02
N PRO A 51 -2.27 18.37 0.96
CA PRO A 51 -2.66 18.07 -0.41
C PRO A 51 -2.25 16.66 -0.84
N ASN A 52 -3.18 15.92 -1.41
CA ASN A 52 -2.91 14.60 -1.96
C ASN A 52 -2.16 14.76 -3.31
N ARG A 53 -1.06 14.04 -3.45
CA ARG A 53 -0.22 14.10 -4.66
C ARG A 53 -0.96 13.73 -5.95
N SER A 54 -1.95 12.83 -5.88
CA SER A 54 -2.68 12.39 -7.08
C SER A 54 -3.74 13.39 -7.53
N THR A 55 -4.38 14.11 -6.61
CA THR A 55 -5.47 15.05 -6.91
C THR A 55 -5.01 16.50 -6.92
N GLY A 56 -4.00 16.84 -6.13
CA GLY A 56 -3.55 18.22 -5.88
C GLY A 56 -4.39 18.96 -4.86
N PHE A 57 -5.44 18.33 -4.31
CA PHE A 57 -6.33 18.93 -3.31
C PHE A 57 -6.16 18.25 -1.95
N THR A 58 -6.52 18.99 -0.88
CA THR A 58 -6.60 18.41 0.46
C THR A 58 -7.89 17.57 0.59
N PRO A 59 -7.92 16.51 1.40
CA PRO A 59 -9.15 15.80 1.73
C PRO A 59 -10.20 16.74 2.36
N PHE A 60 -9.76 17.71 3.16
CA PHE A 60 -10.63 18.70 3.78
C PHE A 60 -11.35 19.55 2.73
N PHE A 61 -10.60 20.10 1.76
CA PHE A 61 -11.18 20.84 0.65
C PHE A 61 -12.21 20.03 -0.15
N MET A 62 -11.92 18.77 -0.42
CA MET A 62 -12.80 17.88 -1.19
C MET A 62 -14.14 17.58 -0.48
N VAL A 63 -14.22 17.82 0.82
CA VAL A 63 -15.46 17.64 1.61
C VAL A 63 -16.20 18.96 1.76
N TYR A 64 -15.49 20.04 2.09
CA TYR A 64 -16.09 21.28 2.54
C TYR A 64 -16.06 22.41 1.49
N GLY A 65 -15.40 22.24 0.37
CA GLY A 65 -15.23 23.27 -0.66
C GLY A 65 -14.27 24.40 -0.29
N ALA A 66 -13.72 24.36 0.92
CA ALA A 66 -12.78 25.38 1.42
C ALA A 66 -11.62 24.72 2.14
N GLU A 67 -10.45 25.37 2.16
CA GLU A 67 -9.30 24.91 2.92
C GLU A 67 -9.49 25.15 4.42
N ALA A 68 -9.00 24.22 5.22
CA ALA A 68 -9.00 24.34 6.67
C ALA A 68 -8.18 25.55 7.15
N ILE A 69 -8.63 26.19 8.21
CA ILE A 69 -7.84 27.20 8.93
C ILE A 69 -6.89 26.45 9.86
N LEU A 70 -5.59 26.63 9.64
CA LEU A 70 -4.57 25.96 10.45
C LEU A 70 -4.33 26.73 11.77
N PRO A 71 -3.86 26.06 12.83
CA PRO A 71 -3.49 26.73 14.07
C PRO A 71 -2.42 27.82 13.88
N SER A 72 -1.57 27.71 12.86
CA SER A 72 -0.61 28.73 12.46
C SER A 72 -1.30 30.00 11.92
N ASP A 73 -2.39 29.84 11.18
CA ASP A 73 -3.13 30.98 10.60
C ASP A 73 -3.73 31.85 11.70
N ILE A 74 -4.28 31.18 12.74
CA ILE A 74 -4.82 31.87 13.91
C ILE A 74 -3.70 32.52 14.75
N ARG A 75 -2.58 31.81 14.94
CA ARG A 75 -1.46 32.32 15.76
C ARG A 75 -0.80 33.53 15.16
N HIS A 76 -0.71 33.60 13.84
CA HIS A 76 -0.01 34.68 13.12
C HIS A 76 -0.97 35.68 12.45
N ASP A 77 -2.27 35.63 12.79
CA ASP A 77 -3.31 36.52 12.26
C ASP A 77 -3.19 36.64 10.73
N SER A 78 -3.27 35.49 10.05
CA SER A 78 -3.11 35.45 8.60
C SER A 78 -4.13 36.35 7.92
N PRO A 79 -3.85 36.91 6.72
CA PRO A 79 -4.79 37.78 6.00
C PRO A 79 -6.18 37.17 5.83
N ARG A 80 -6.26 35.84 5.73
CA ARG A 80 -7.51 35.09 5.64
C ARG A 80 -8.32 35.13 6.94
N VAL A 81 -7.64 35.10 8.09
CA VAL A 81 -8.28 35.19 9.41
C VAL A 81 -8.65 36.65 9.70
N ALA A 82 -7.75 37.59 9.40
CA ALA A 82 -7.97 39.02 9.61
C ALA A 82 -9.13 39.60 8.76
N ALA A 83 -9.33 39.08 7.55
CA ALA A 83 -10.40 39.49 6.63
C ALA A 83 -11.73 38.76 6.88
N TYR A 84 -11.86 38.00 7.96
CA TYR A 84 -13.09 37.25 8.22
C TYR A 84 -14.27 38.15 8.59
N VAL A 85 -15.33 38.07 7.80
CA VAL A 85 -16.64 38.69 8.06
C VAL A 85 -17.70 37.59 7.96
N GLU A 86 -18.49 37.38 9.00
CA GLU A 86 -19.43 36.26 9.10
C GLU A 86 -20.46 36.21 7.96
N THR A 87 -21.04 37.37 7.61
CA THR A 87 -22.02 37.48 6.52
C THR A 87 -21.45 37.11 5.16
N ASP A 88 -20.25 37.60 4.86
CA ASP A 88 -19.57 37.35 3.59
C ASP A 88 -19.08 35.91 3.49
N ASN A 89 -18.73 35.30 4.64
CA ASN A 89 -18.26 33.91 4.72
C ASN A 89 -19.39 32.92 4.38
N GLU A 90 -20.63 33.18 4.78
CA GLU A 90 -21.74 32.27 4.45
C GLU A 90 -22.03 32.24 2.94
N GLN A 91 -22.04 33.40 2.28
CA GLN A 91 -22.17 33.47 0.82
C GLN A 91 -21.01 32.81 0.12
N ALA A 92 -19.77 33.08 0.54
CA ALA A 92 -18.58 32.44 -0.03
C ALA A 92 -18.58 30.94 0.15
N ARG A 93 -19.12 30.41 1.26
CA ARG A 93 -19.31 28.98 1.46
C ARG A 93 -20.29 28.37 0.48
N GLN A 94 -21.43 29.05 0.24
CA GLN A 94 -22.42 28.58 -0.72
C GLN A 94 -21.83 28.53 -2.14
N ASP A 95 -21.17 29.60 -2.56
CA ASP A 95 -20.50 29.70 -3.84
C ASP A 95 -19.41 28.59 -3.99
N ALA A 96 -18.65 28.31 -2.91
CA ALA A 96 -17.64 27.26 -2.89
C ALA A 96 -18.25 25.86 -3.00
N LEU A 97 -19.42 25.62 -2.41
CA LEU A 97 -20.13 24.34 -2.53
C LEU A 97 -20.66 24.11 -3.94
N ASP A 98 -21.18 25.18 -4.60
CA ASP A 98 -21.65 25.08 -5.99
C ASP A 98 -20.54 24.74 -6.97
N LEU A 99 -19.30 25.16 -6.72
CA LEU A 99 -18.12 24.82 -7.52
C LEU A 99 -17.48 23.48 -7.12
N LEU A 100 -17.87 22.90 -5.99
CA LEU A 100 -17.19 21.73 -5.42
C LEU A 100 -17.28 20.49 -6.32
N ASP A 101 -18.41 20.30 -6.99
CA ASP A 101 -18.58 19.13 -7.85
C ASP A 101 -17.67 19.19 -9.08
N GLU A 102 -17.49 20.37 -9.68
CA GLU A 102 -16.50 20.56 -10.75
C GLU A 102 -15.08 20.26 -10.28
N GLN A 103 -14.71 20.71 -9.07
CA GLN A 103 -13.39 20.42 -8.50
C GLN A 103 -13.20 18.93 -8.19
N ARG A 104 -14.25 18.23 -7.79
CA ARG A 104 -14.24 16.78 -7.60
C ARG A 104 -14.02 16.04 -8.91
N ASP A 105 -14.64 16.47 -10.01
CA ASP A 105 -14.44 15.90 -11.33
C ASP A 105 -13.00 16.11 -11.80
N VAL A 106 -12.43 17.28 -11.60
CA VAL A 106 -11.02 17.58 -11.88
C VAL A 106 -10.10 16.66 -11.04
N ALA A 107 -10.39 16.48 -9.76
CA ALA A 107 -9.63 15.59 -8.89
C ALA A 107 -9.71 14.13 -9.34
N ALA A 108 -10.90 13.68 -9.75
CA ALA A 108 -11.12 12.33 -10.28
C ALA A 108 -10.30 12.10 -11.57
N ALA A 109 -10.33 13.05 -12.50
CA ALA A 109 -9.55 12.99 -13.73
C ALA A 109 -8.03 12.94 -13.45
N ARG A 110 -7.51 13.79 -12.57
CA ARG A 110 -6.10 13.79 -12.16
C ARG A 110 -5.71 12.45 -11.51
N SER A 111 -6.57 11.94 -10.63
CA SER A 111 -6.34 10.64 -9.98
C SER A 111 -6.29 9.49 -10.99
N ALA A 112 -7.17 9.50 -12.00
CA ALA A 112 -7.18 8.49 -13.06
C ALA A 112 -5.88 8.52 -13.89
N ILE A 113 -5.40 9.71 -14.27
CA ILE A 113 -4.13 9.88 -14.98
C ILE A 113 -2.97 9.35 -14.12
N TYR A 114 -2.90 9.75 -12.86
CA TYR A 114 -1.86 9.30 -11.94
C TYR A 114 -1.83 7.77 -11.79
N GLN A 115 -3.00 7.14 -11.64
CA GLN A 115 -3.12 5.69 -11.58
C GLN A 115 -2.69 5.02 -12.87
N GLN A 116 -3.03 5.60 -14.03
CA GLN A 116 -2.62 5.07 -15.33
C GLN A 116 -1.09 5.11 -15.49
N ASP A 117 -0.46 6.21 -15.07
CA ASP A 117 1.00 6.35 -15.12
C ASP A 117 1.70 5.36 -14.19
N LEU A 118 1.16 5.13 -12.98
CA LEU A 118 1.64 4.09 -12.09
C LEU A 118 1.55 2.70 -12.72
N ARG A 119 0.41 2.37 -13.35
CA ARG A 119 0.25 1.07 -14.04
C ARG A 119 1.26 0.92 -15.18
N ARG A 120 1.47 1.97 -16.00
CA ARG A 120 2.48 1.97 -17.06
C ARG A 120 3.89 1.79 -16.51
N TYR A 121 4.22 2.47 -15.43
CA TYR A 121 5.52 2.34 -14.77
C TYR A 121 5.76 0.90 -14.26
N HIS A 122 4.77 0.32 -13.60
CA HIS A 122 4.85 -1.04 -13.12
C HIS A 122 4.90 -2.06 -14.26
N SER A 123 4.07 -1.92 -15.28
CA SER A 123 4.05 -2.85 -16.42
C SER A 123 5.37 -2.90 -17.20
N ARG A 124 6.10 -1.77 -17.27
CA ARG A 124 7.43 -1.74 -17.90
C ARG A 124 8.51 -2.42 -17.07
N ARG A 125 8.35 -2.49 -15.74
CA ARG A 125 9.35 -3.05 -14.82
C ARG A 125 9.04 -4.48 -14.39
N VAL A 126 7.78 -4.84 -14.31
CA VAL A 126 7.35 -6.20 -13.97
C VAL A 126 7.35 -7.03 -15.25
N LYS A 127 8.41 -7.82 -15.47
CA LYS A 127 8.39 -8.87 -16.48
C LYS A 127 7.46 -9.98 -15.97
N SER A 128 6.48 -10.39 -16.80
CA SER A 128 5.70 -11.58 -16.50
C SER A 128 6.66 -12.77 -16.45
N ARG A 129 6.71 -13.44 -15.31
CA ARG A 129 7.50 -14.67 -15.17
C ARG A 129 6.59 -15.83 -15.51
N VAL A 130 6.98 -16.64 -16.47
CA VAL A 130 6.32 -17.91 -16.77
C VAL A 130 7.40 -18.95 -16.65
N PHE A 131 7.16 -19.96 -15.84
CA PHE A 131 8.03 -21.11 -15.72
C PHE A 131 7.52 -22.23 -16.62
N GLN A 132 8.45 -22.94 -17.23
CA GLN A 132 8.19 -24.13 -18.02
C GLN A 132 8.40 -25.38 -17.16
N GLU A 133 7.82 -26.50 -17.59
CA GLU A 133 8.08 -27.78 -16.98
C GLU A 133 9.56 -28.14 -17.13
N GLY A 134 10.20 -28.52 -16.04
CA GLY A 134 11.64 -28.75 -15.96
C GLY A 134 12.47 -27.57 -15.45
N ASP A 135 11.89 -26.37 -15.32
CA ASP A 135 12.62 -25.23 -14.77
C ASP A 135 12.96 -25.43 -13.30
N LEU A 136 14.17 -24.98 -12.91
CA LEU A 136 14.59 -24.97 -11.51
C LEU A 136 14.10 -23.69 -10.82
N VAL A 137 13.45 -23.85 -9.67
CA VAL A 137 12.89 -22.75 -8.90
C VAL A 137 13.19 -22.87 -7.41
N LEU A 138 13.25 -21.73 -6.73
CA LEU A 138 13.18 -21.63 -5.28
C LEU A 138 11.75 -21.30 -4.87
N ARG A 139 11.27 -21.86 -3.77
CA ARG A 139 9.97 -21.52 -3.19
C ARG A 139 10.12 -20.70 -1.91
N LEU A 140 9.15 -19.85 -1.64
CA LEU A 140 9.09 -19.04 -0.43
C LEU A 140 8.65 -19.90 0.75
N ILE A 141 9.42 -19.90 1.84
CA ILE A 141 9.09 -20.61 3.09
C ILE A 141 7.85 -19.91 3.70
N GLN A 142 6.76 -20.68 3.91
CA GLN A 142 5.50 -20.13 4.43
C GLN A 142 5.44 -20.15 5.96
N ASP A 143 5.98 -21.20 6.60
CA ASP A 143 5.99 -21.32 8.05
C ASP A 143 7.33 -20.83 8.59
N GLN A 144 7.31 -19.61 9.13
CA GLN A 144 8.49 -18.98 9.75
C GLN A 144 8.46 -19.04 11.27
N THR A 145 7.65 -19.93 11.87
CA THR A 145 7.51 -20.04 13.33
C THR A 145 8.82 -20.29 14.05
N ASP A 146 9.78 -20.98 13.42
CA ASP A 146 11.11 -21.26 13.97
C ASP A 146 12.25 -20.59 13.19
N ALA A 147 11.94 -19.71 12.24
CA ALA A 147 12.97 -19.09 11.42
C ALA A 147 13.67 -17.95 12.17
N HIS A 148 14.98 -18.06 12.30
CA HIS A 148 15.83 -16.98 12.81
C HIS A 148 15.74 -15.78 11.85
N LYS A 149 15.85 -14.52 12.36
CA LYS A 149 15.80 -13.30 11.54
C LYS A 149 16.80 -13.27 10.37
N LEU A 150 17.81 -14.11 10.42
CA LEU A 150 18.85 -14.26 9.39
C LEU A 150 18.66 -15.50 8.50
N SER A 151 17.62 -16.30 8.73
CA SER A 151 17.33 -17.47 7.87
C SER A 151 16.89 -17.00 6.48
N PRO A 152 17.40 -17.62 5.40
CA PRO A 152 17.00 -17.27 4.05
C PRO A 152 15.51 -17.56 3.88
N PRO A 153 14.74 -16.64 3.27
CA PRO A 153 13.30 -16.82 3.10
C PRO A 153 12.93 -17.80 1.99
N TRP A 154 13.94 -18.32 1.26
CA TRP A 154 13.76 -19.19 0.10
C TRP A 154 14.39 -20.54 0.35
N GLU A 155 13.71 -21.60 -0.09
CA GLU A 155 14.17 -22.98 -0.04
C GLU A 155 14.16 -23.63 -1.43
N GLY A 156 14.89 -24.69 -1.60
CA GLY A 156 15.04 -25.44 -2.86
C GLY A 156 16.49 -25.71 -3.23
N PRO A 157 16.82 -26.05 -4.49
CA PRO A 157 15.97 -25.92 -5.68
C PRO A 157 14.92 -27.02 -5.83
N PHE A 158 13.80 -26.66 -6.47
CA PHE A 158 12.73 -27.55 -6.90
C PHE A 158 12.62 -27.55 -8.42
N VAL A 159 12.13 -28.62 -9.01
CA VAL A 159 11.79 -28.71 -10.43
C VAL A 159 10.30 -28.44 -10.61
N VAL A 160 9.93 -27.62 -11.60
CA VAL A 160 8.54 -27.44 -12.01
C VAL A 160 8.06 -28.70 -12.71
N SER A 161 7.12 -29.45 -12.10
CA SER A 161 6.58 -30.68 -12.68
C SER A 161 5.43 -30.39 -13.65
N LYS A 162 4.57 -29.44 -13.30
CA LYS A 162 3.39 -29.10 -14.10
C LYS A 162 3.03 -27.63 -14.00
N ASN A 163 2.73 -27.05 -15.16
CA ASN A 163 2.19 -25.70 -15.27
C ASN A 163 0.66 -25.76 -15.43
N LEU A 164 -0.09 -25.16 -14.51
CA LEU A 164 -1.56 -25.13 -14.55
C LEU A 164 -2.13 -23.99 -15.40
N HIS A 165 -1.28 -23.20 -16.08
CA HIS A 165 -1.64 -22.05 -16.94
C HIS A 165 -2.47 -20.94 -16.26
N ASN A 166 -2.70 -21.03 -14.95
CA ASN A 166 -3.39 -20.02 -14.12
C ASN A 166 -2.43 -19.28 -13.18
N GLY A 167 -1.11 -19.37 -13.43
CA GLY A 167 -0.07 -18.82 -12.56
C GLY A 167 0.27 -19.70 -11.35
N SER A 168 -0.14 -20.97 -11.37
CA SER A 168 0.15 -21.96 -10.34
C SER A 168 0.92 -23.15 -10.92
N TYR A 169 1.82 -23.72 -10.12
CA TYR A 169 2.78 -24.72 -10.53
C TYR A 169 2.88 -25.83 -9.49
N TYR A 170 2.99 -27.09 -9.94
CA TYR A 170 3.40 -28.19 -9.09
C TYR A 170 4.92 -28.31 -9.10
N LEU A 171 5.51 -28.66 -7.97
CA LEU A 171 6.96 -28.75 -7.77
C LEU A 171 7.36 -30.13 -7.29
N ILE A 172 8.56 -30.57 -7.67
CA ILE A 172 9.22 -31.80 -7.19
C ILE A 172 10.57 -31.40 -6.59
N ASP A 173 10.97 -32.02 -5.48
CA ASP A 173 12.28 -31.78 -4.88
C ASP A 173 13.37 -32.40 -5.76
N VAL A 174 14.43 -31.63 -6.07
CA VAL A 174 15.57 -32.11 -6.88
C VAL A 174 16.29 -33.28 -6.21
N ARG A 175 16.25 -33.38 -4.88
CA ARG A 175 16.89 -34.46 -4.13
C ARG A 175 16.18 -35.81 -4.31
N GLU A 176 14.89 -35.79 -4.51
CA GLU A 176 14.05 -36.96 -4.74
C GLU A 176 14.07 -37.41 -6.19
N HIS A 177 14.38 -36.53 -7.14
CA HIS A 177 14.47 -36.85 -8.57
C HIS A 177 15.70 -37.73 -8.94
N LYS A 178 16.72 -37.81 -8.08
CA LYS A 178 17.89 -38.65 -8.30
C LYS A 178 17.72 -40.12 -7.87
N ASP A 179 16.73 -40.41 -7.04
CA ASP A 179 16.45 -41.76 -6.55
C ASP A 179 15.26 -42.38 -7.29
N SER A 180 15.53 -43.01 -8.41
CA SER A 180 14.55 -43.62 -9.33
C SER A 180 13.69 -44.76 -8.72
N ARG A 181 13.64 -44.91 -7.41
CA ARG A 181 12.85 -45.94 -6.70
C ARG A 181 11.87 -45.42 -5.65
N LYS A 182 11.87 -44.12 -5.38
CA LYS A 182 10.82 -43.47 -4.56
C LYS A 182 9.98 -42.61 -5.47
N SER A 183 8.67 -42.90 -5.50
CA SER A 183 7.67 -42.17 -6.25
C SER A 183 7.89 -40.67 -6.07
N GLU A 184 8.03 -39.97 -7.19
CA GLU A 184 8.03 -38.51 -7.31
C GLU A 184 6.85 -37.93 -6.50
N GLU A 185 7.08 -37.54 -5.24
CA GLU A 185 6.06 -36.88 -4.45
C GLU A 185 5.96 -35.46 -4.94
N GLU A 186 5.09 -35.29 -5.94
CA GLU A 186 4.61 -33.98 -6.37
C GLU A 186 4.04 -33.24 -5.15
N THR A 187 4.35 -31.93 -5.03
CA THR A 187 3.81 -31.13 -3.89
C THR A 187 2.29 -31.29 -3.85
N ARG A 188 1.74 -31.62 -2.68
CA ARG A 188 0.28 -31.88 -2.49
C ARG A 188 -0.59 -30.68 -2.88
N ARG A 189 -0.02 -29.49 -3.05
CA ARG A 189 -0.72 -28.27 -3.45
C ARG A 189 0.08 -27.51 -4.50
N PRO A 190 -0.61 -26.81 -5.42
CA PRO A 190 0.05 -25.94 -6.38
C PRO A 190 0.59 -24.68 -5.70
N TRP A 191 1.68 -24.16 -6.22
CA TRP A 191 2.36 -22.95 -5.76
C TRP A 191 2.12 -21.80 -6.71
N ASN A 192 1.78 -20.62 -6.15
CA ASN A 192 1.58 -19.42 -6.95
C ASN A 192 2.95 -18.88 -7.44
N ILE A 193 2.97 -18.31 -8.66
CA ILE A 193 4.15 -17.73 -9.28
C ILE A 193 4.81 -16.64 -8.41
N ALA A 194 4.04 -15.90 -7.62
CA ALA A 194 4.56 -14.89 -6.69
C ALA A 194 5.42 -15.49 -5.56
N GLN A 195 5.25 -16.79 -5.29
CA GLN A 195 5.97 -17.54 -4.25
C GLN A 195 7.17 -18.31 -4.84
N LEU A 196 7.48 -18.13 -6.12
CA LEU A 196 8.55 -18.81 -6.82
C LEU A 196 9.58 -17.81 -7.34
N ARG A 197 10.85 -18.22 -7.36
CA ARG A 197 11.97 -17.53 -7.99
C ARG A 197 12.75 -18.46 -8.89
N PRO A 198 13.25 -18.01 -10.05
CA PRO A 198 14.12 -18.83 -10.87
C PRO A 198 15.42 -19.13 -10.09
N TYR A 199 15.89 -20.36 -10.22
CA TYR A 199 17.20 -20.80 -9.74
C TYR A 199 18.09 -21.00 -10.97
N TYR A 200 19.22 -20.31 -10.99
CA TYR A 200 20.23 -20.44 -12.04
C TYR A 200 21.43 -21.21 -11.50
N THR A 201 21.87 -22.22 -12.21
CA THR A 201 23.10 -22.99 -11.94
C THR A 201 24.28 -22.29 -12.59
#